data_2449e8fb7aaef58d4c681a9e3c306ed6
#
_entry.id   2449e8fb7aaef58d4c681a9e3c306ed6
#
_cell.length_a   1.000
_cell.length_b   1.000
_cell.length_c   1.000
_cell.angle_alpha   90.00
_cell.angle_beta   90.00
_cell.angle_gamma   90.00
#
_symmetry.space_group_name_H-M   'P 1'
#
loop_
_entity.id
_entity.type
_entity.pdbx_description
1 polymer ?
#
loop_
_entity_poly.entity_id
_entity_poly.type
_entity_poly.pdbx_seq_one_letter_code
_entity_poly.pdbx_strand_id
1 'polypeptide(L)'
;LHSKAKPGIIVTTKMMRNATPLKPRERLQRSAAEIARWKKERAAWMAALEPTLLFQRLFDHIPGVYFFAKNKAGHLMFASQGLMQRYRMPDDSEIIGRTDFDLNPDTMAQAYVDDDKRLLAGKVNVIERIELWWDSQGIPDWFLVTKLPLYDKHRRVQGVMGTLRRPDEAERSLPVFQTVAQAVEIIRRDFAKPLLIEDVAKSCGQSLRQLQRRFQSAFGITPQEFLLKTRVLAAVRLLEETTLSASQIAAQCGFVDASSFTQHFRKRMGESPAAYRRLRV
;
A
#
# COMPACT_ATOMS: atom_id res chain seq x y z
N LEU A 1 10.77 33.76 21.86
CA LEU A 1 10.81 32.29 22.08
C LEU A 1 9.48 31.71 21.60
N HIS A 2 9.34 31.51 20.26
CA HIS A 2 8.20 30.80 19.66
C HIS A 2 8.60 29.37 19.41
N SER A 3 8.16 28.49 20.30
CA SER A 3 8.15 27.04 20.07
C SER A 3 7.18 26.75 18.94
N LYS A 4 7.70 26.50 17.74
CA LYS A 4 6.92 25.91 16.64
C LYS A 4 6.64 24.47 17.00
N ALA A 5 5.41 24.16 17.36
CA ALA A 5 4.93 22.79 17.48
C ALA A 5 5.14 22.10 16.14
N LYS A 6 5.87 20.99 16.13
CA LYS A 6 5.96 20.09 14.96
C LYS A 6 4.57 19.59 14.60
N PRO A 7 4.18 19.52 13.34
CA PRO A 7 2.91 18.92 12.97
C PRO A 7 2.86 17.48 13.47
N GLY A 8 1.82 17.16 14.23
CA GLY A 8 1.63 15.81 14.79
C GLY A 8 1.46 14.80 13.67
N ILE A 9 2.14 13.67 13.77
CA ILE A 9 1.98 12.54 12.85
C ILE A 9 0.59 11.95 13.08
N ILE A 10 -0.27 12.04 12.07
CA ILE A 10 -1.63 11.51 12.12
C ILE A 10 -1.59 10.04 11.71
N VAL A 11 -1.83 9.15 12.67
CA VAL A 11 -2.08 7.75 12.36
C VAL A 11 -3.54 7.58 12.01
N THR A 12 -3.79 7.18 10.79
CA THR A 12 -5.15 6.92 10.34
C THR A 12 -5.68 5.65 11.00
N THR A 13 -6.41 5.85 12.09
CA THR A 13 -6.95 4.79 12.96
C THR A 13 -8.33 4.30 12.52
N LYS A 14 -8.86 4.77 11.38
CA LYS A 14 -10.24 4.48 11.01
C LYS A 14 -10.30 3.90 9.61
N MET A 15 -10.81 2.69 9.50
CA MET A 15 -11.33 2.01 8.31
C MET A 15 -10.61 0.74 7.87
N MET A 16 -10.90 -0.34 8.58
CA MET A 16 -10.86 -1.69 8.00
C MET A 16 -12.01 -2.56 8.55
N ARG A 17 -13.19 -1.98 8.74
CA ARG A 17 -14.42 -2.80 8.90
C ARG A 17 -14.90 -3.15 7.51
N ASN A 18 -14.98 -4.43 7.19
CA ASN A 18 -15.40 -5.01 5.92
C ASN A 18 -14.40 -4.87 4.77
N ALA A 19 -13.20 -5.46 4.92
CA ALA A 19 -12.37 -5.73 3.76
C ALA A 19 -13.07 -6.79 2.90
N THR A 20 -13.78 -6.34 1.88
CA THR A 20 -14.20 -7.19 0.76
C THR A 20 -12.97 -7.95 0.28
N PRO A 21 -13.06 -9.27 -0.02
CA PRO A 21 -11.93 -9.99 -0.60
C PRO A 21 -11.38 -9.17 -1.76
N LEU A 22 -10.06 -9.00 -1.80
CA LEU A 22 -9.41 -8.40 -2.96
C LEU A 22 -9.90 -9.19 -4.17
N LYS A 23 -10.77 -8.58 -4.98
CA LYS A 23 -11.07 -9.17 -6.29
C LYS A 23 -9.74 -9.34 -6.99
N PRO A 24 -9.50 -10.52 -7.63
CA PRO A 24 -8.34 -10.67 -8.49
C PRO A 24 -8.33 -9.45 -9.39
N ARG A 25 -7.24 -8.69 -9.39
CA ARG A 25 -7.11 -7.64 -10.39
C ARG A 25 -7.06 -8.34 -11.73
N GLU A 26 -8.20 -8.44 -12.44
CA GLU A 26 -8.12 -8.44 -13.87
C GLU A 26 -7.21 -7.27 -14.20
N ARG A 27 -6.09 -7.51 -14.87
CA ARG A 27 -5.36 -6.42 -15.52
C ARG A 27 -6.40 -5.76 -16.40
N LEU A 28 -6.94 -4.63 -15.94
CA LEU A 28 -7.82 -3.81 -16.77
C LEU A 28 -6.96 -3.43 -17.97
N GLN A 29 -7.07 -4.25 -19.04
CA GLN A 29 -6.39 -3.98 -20.28
C GLN A 29 -6.94 -2.66 -20.78
N ARG A 30 -6.13 -1.64 -20.71
CA ARG A 30 -6.49 -0.33 -21.23
C ARG A 30 -6.43 -0.35 -22.75
N SER A 31 -7.45 0.20 -23.37
CA SER A 31 -7.43 0.39 -24.83
C SER A 31 -6.34 1.40 -25.22
N ALA A 32 -5.81 1.27 -26.43
CA ALA A 32 -4.86 2.23 -26.96
C ALA A 32 -5.43 3.67 -26.97
N ALA A 33 -6.73 3.80 -27.22
CA ALA A 33 -7.42 5.09 -27.19
C ALA A 33 -7.45 5.71 -25.78
N GLU A 34 -7.70 4.90 -24.75
CA GLU A 34 -7.67 5.36 -23.36
C GLU A 34 -6.25 5.81 -22.96
N ILE A 35 -5.24 5.02 -23.30
CA ILE A 35 -3.82 5.38 -23.04
C ILE A 35 -3.46 6.70 -23.74
N ALA A 36 -3.85 6.87 -25.02
CA ALA A 36 -3.61 8.09 -25.76
C ALA A 36 -4.30 9.32 -25.12
N ARG A 37 -5.55 9.15 -24.69
CA ARG A 37 -6.29 10.20 -23.95
C ARG A 37 -5.53 10.65 -22.71
N TRP A 38 -5.08 9.71 -21.89
CA TRP A 38 -4.36 10.02 -20.63
C TRP A 38 -2.98 10.63 -20.89
N LYS A 39 -2.28 10.20 -21.92
CA LYS A 39 -1.01 10.83 -22.35
C LYS A 39 -1.22 12.30 -22.78
N LYS A 40 -2.29 12.59 -23.50
CA LYS A 40 -2.65 13.97 -23.88
C LYS A 40 -3.03 14.81 -22.66
N GLU A 41 -3.84 14.27 -21.76
CA GLU A 41 -4.22 14.95 -20.52
C GLU A 41 -3.00 15.24 -19.63
N ARG A 42 -2.08 14.27 -19.47
CA ARG A 42 -0.82 14.48 -18.76
C ARG A 42 -0.01 15.63 -19.37
N ALA A 43 0.14 15.66 -20.70
CA ALA A 43 0.90 16.73 -21.36
C ALA A 43 0.32 18.11 -21.11
N ALA A 44 -1.02 18.27 -21.19
CA ALA A 44 -1.70 19.53 -20.89
C ALA A 44 -1.55 19.92 -19.42
N TRP A 45 -1.67 18.95 -18.51
CA TRP A 45 -1.50 19.16 -17.07
C TRP A 45 -0.06 19.57 -16.72
N MET A 46 0.96 18.91 -17.30
CA MET A 46 2.36 19.28 -17.13
C MET A 46 2.67 20.70 -17.61
N ALA A 47 2.10 21.10 -18.75
CA ALA A 47 2.30 22.46 -19.27
C ALA A 47 1.74 23.55 -18.35
N ALA A 48 0.84 23.22 -17.44
CA ALA A 48 0.28 24.13 -16.45
C ALA A 48 1.07 24.19 -15.15
N LEU A 49 2.07 23.31 -14.97
CA LEU A 49 2.84 23.22 -13.73
C LEU A 49 4.11 24.05 -13.77
N GLU A 50 4.65 24.31 -12.57
CA GLU A 50 6.01 24.84 -12.40
C GLU A 50 7.05 23.83 -12.91
N PRO A 51 8.14 24.30 -13.57
CA PRO A 51 9.19 23.41 -14.12
C PRO A 51 9.88 22.50 -13.09
N THR A 52 9.73 22.79 -11.80
CA THR A 52 10.31 22.00 -10.68
C THR A 52 9.89 20.54 -10.66
N LEU A 53 8.81 20.17 -11.34
CA LEU A 53 8.41 18.76 -11.49
C LEU A 53 9.29 17.95 -12.43
N LEU A 54 10.18 18.56 -13.17
CA LEU A 54 11.19 17.85 -13.96
C LEU A 54 12.17 17.04 -13.08
N PHE A 55 12.16 17.25 -11.77
CA PHE A 55 12.94 16.47 -10.81
C PHE A 55 12.39 15.05 -10.55
N GLN A 56 11.23 14.66 -11.10
CA GLN A 56 10.68 13.32 -10.87
C GLN A 56 11.70 12.21 -11.14
N ARG A 57 12.55 12.36 -12.16
CA ARG A 57 13.61 11.40 -12.50
C ARG A 57 14.62 11.20 -11.37
N LEU A 58 14.80 12.17 -10.49
CA LEU A 58 15.67 12.02 -9.33
C LEU A 58 15.17 10.92 -8.39
N PHE A 59 13.86 10.77 -8.27
CA PHE A 59 13.27 9.75 -7.40
C PHE A 59 13.50 8.33 -7.90
N ASP A 60 13.75 8.15 -9.22
CA ASP A 60 14.11 6.85 -9.78
C ASP A 60 15.50 6.39 -9.36
N HIS A 61 16.35 7.33 -8.93
CA HIS A 61 17.71 7.09 -8.49
C HIS A 61 17.90 7.17 -6.96
N ILE A 62 16.83 7.40 -6.20
CA ILE A 62 16.88 7.42 -4.73
C ILE A 62 16.38 6.08 -4.20
N PRO A 63 17.27 5.18 -3.73
CA PRO A 63 16.87 3.87 -3.27
C PRO A 63 15.84 3.95 -2.12
N GLY A 64 14.77 3.17 -2.23
CA GLY A 64 13.76 3.07 -1.19
C GLY A 64 12.81 4.26 -1.06
N VAL A 65 12.92 5.26 -1.95
CA VAL A 65 11.97 6.39 -2.03
C VAL A 65 11.12 6.22 -3.27
N TYR A 66 9.81 6.25 -3.10
CA TYR A 66 8.84 6.20 -4.17
C TYR A 66 8.16 7.57 -4.28
N PHE A 67 7.87 8.01 -5.49
CA PHE A 67 7.23 9.29 -5.77
C PHE A 67 5.96 9.09 -6.60
N PHE A 68 4.96 9.92 -6.33
CA PHE A 68 3.76 10.03 -7.13
C PHE A 68 3.26 11.47 -7.22
N ALA A 69 2.51 11.77 -8.28
CA ALA A 69 1.72 12.98 -8.36
C ALA A 69 0.37 12.69 -9.02
N LYS A 70 -0.67 13.34 -8.50
CA LYS A 70 -2.05 13.22 -8.95
C LYS A 70 -2.61 14.60 -9.34
N ASN A 71 -3.51 14.61 -10.32
CA ASN A 71 -4.30 15.80 -10.63
C ASN A 71 -5.42 16.03 -9.59
N LYS A 72 -6.19 17.11 -9.74
CA LYS A 72 -7.32 17.44 -8.85
C LYS A 72 -8.41 16.37 -8.78
N ALA A 73 -8.57 15.60 -9.85
CA ALA A 73 -9.55 14.53 -9.92
C ALA A 73 -9.06 13.22 -9.28
N GLY A 74 -7.82 13.21 -8.73
CA GLY A 74 -7.24 12.04 -8.08
C GLY A 74 -6.61 11.04 -9.04
N HIS A 75 -6.47 11.37 -10.32
CA HIS A 75 -5.79 10.50 -11.28
C HIS A 75 -4.28 10.67 -11.17
N LEU A 76 -3.57 9.56 -11.16
CA LEU A 76 -2.11 9.51 -11.21
C LEU A 76 -1.61 10.08 -12.55
N MET A 77 -0.74 11.09 -12.46
CA MET A 77 -0.08 11.72 -13.60
C MET A 77 1.39 11.36 -13.67
N PHE A 78 1.97 11.04 -12.51
CA PHE A 78 3.36 10.61 -12.37
C PHE A 78 3.48 9.54 -11.31
N ALA A 79 4.40 8.61 -11.53
CA ALA A 79 4.91 7.67 -10.54
C ALA A 79 6.38 7.39 -10.84
N SER A 80 7.20 7.24 -9.79
CA SER A 80 8.57 6.77 -9.95
C SER A 80 8.59 5.31 -10.43
N GLN A 81 9.67 4.92 -11.09
CA GLN A 81 9.85 3.56 -11.58
C GLN A 81 9.69 2.52 -10.44
N GLY A 82 10.26 2.79 -9.27
CA GLY A 82 10.12 1.92 -8.11
C GLY A 82 8.67 1.75 -7.65
N LEU A 83 7.83 2.80 -7.73
CA LEU A 83 6.41 2.70 -7.42
C LEU A 83 5.65 1.87 -8.46
N MET A 84 5.95 2.05 -9.75
CA MET A 84 5.38 1.24 -10.83
C MET A 84 5.72 -0.24 -10.68
N GLN A 85 6.99 -0.55 -10.43
CA GLN A 85 7.45 -1.93 -10.15
C GLN A 85 6.70 -2.56 -8.97
N ARG A 86 6.44 -1.77 -7.93
CA ARG A 86 5.68 -2.22 -6.76
C ARG A 86 4.24 -2.62 -7.11
N TYR A 87 3.63 -1.93 -8.07
CA TYR A 87 2.32 -2.28 -8.63
C TYR A 87 2.41 -3.27 -9.79
N ARG A 88 3.62 -3.79 -10.11
CA ARG A 88 3.88 -4.70 -11.24
C ARG A 88 3.44 -4.11 -12.58
N MET A 89 3.67 -2.82 -12.76
CA MET A 89 3.39 -2.10 -14.00
C MET A 89 4.71 -1.88 -14.73
N PRO A 90 4.82 -2.31 -15.99
CA PRO A 90 6.08 -2.25 -16.74
C PRO A 90 6.48 -0.83 -17.10
N ASP A 91 5.51 0.05 -17.32
CA ASP A 91 5.76 1.43 -17.72
C ASP A 91 4.63 2.40 -17.26
N ASP A 92 4.80 3.67 -17.58
CA ASP A 92 3.88 4.74 -17.17
C ASP A 92 2.53 4.70 -17.89
N SER A 93 2.41 4.01 -19.02
CA SER A 93 1.16 3.91 -19.77
C SER A 93 0.09 3.12 -19.01
N GLU A 94 0.51 2.22 -18.12
CA GLU A 94 -0.40 1.43 -17.29
C GLU A 94 -0.86 2.18 -16.03
N ILE A 95 -0.07 3.11 -15.52
CA ILE A 95 -0.37 3.80 -14.24
C ILE A 95 -1.03 5.16 -14.44
N ILE A 96 -0.70 5.90 -15.51
CA ILE A 96 -1.29 7.21 -15.79
C ILE A 96 -2.81 7.12 -15.90
N GLY A 97 -3.50 8.04 -15.20
CA GLY A 97 -4.95 8.12 -15.19
C GLY A 97 -5.63 7.08 -14.29
N ARG A 98 -4.91 6.22 -13.58
CA ARG A 98 -5.50 5.39 -12.54
C ARG A 98 -5.73 6.20 -11.28
N THR A 99 -6.72 5.75 -10.50
CA THR A 99 -7.06 6.29 -9.19
C THR A 99 -6.53 5.37 -8.08
N ASP A 100 -6.61 5.81 -6.84
CA ASP A 100 -6.28 4.96 -5.70
C ASP A 100 -7.15 3.70 -5.64
N PHE A 101 -8.42 3.79 -6.07
CA PHE A 101 -9.35 2.65 -6.10
C PHE A 101 -8.98 1.60 -7.14
N ASP A 102 -8.30 1.99 -8.22
CA ASP A 102 -7.79 1.04 -9.22
C ASP A 102 -6.58 0.26 -8.70
N LEU A 103 -5.86 0.82 -7.73
CA LEU A 103 -4.56 0.33 -7.28
C LEU A 103 -4.59 -0.31 -5.89
N ASN A 104 -5.54 0.07 -5.05
CA ASN A 104 -5.58 -0.31 -3.65
C ASN A 104 -6.96 -0.81 -3.25
N PRO A 105 -7.07 -1.59 -2.16
CA PRO A 105 -8.36 -1.93 -1.57
C PRO A 105 -9.17 -0.67 -1.21
N ASP A 106 -10.49 -0.72 -1.40
CA ASP A 106 -11.39 0.42 -1.24
C ASP A 106 -11.20 1.20 0.07
N THR A 107 -10.98 0.49 1.18
CA THR A 107 -10.76 1.11 2.49
C THR A 107 -9.47 1.92 2.57
N MET A 108 -8.41 1.46 1.91
CA MET A 108 -7.13 2.19 1.83
C MET A 108 -7.27 3.35 0.85
N ALA A 109 -7.84 3.09 -0.33
CA ALA A 109 -8.08 4.09 -1.34
C ALA A 109 -8.90 5.27 -0.80
N GLN A 110 -9.97 4.99 -0.04
CA GLN A 110 -10.79 6.04 0.58
C GLN A 110 -9.99 6.92 1.53
N ALA A 111 -9.11 6.32 2.36
CA ALA A 111 -8.26 7.08 3.26
C ALA A 111 -7.28 8.00 2.50
N TYR A 112 -6.75 7.53 1.36
CA TYR A 112 -5.86 8.33 0.52
C TYR A 112 -6.60 9.50 -0.13
N VAL A 113 -7.80 9.25 -0.63
CA VAL A 113 -8.67 10.28 -1.23
C VAL A 113 -9.10 11.33 -0.19
N ASP A 114 -9.38 10.94 1.05
CA ASP A 114 -9.75 11.88 2.10
C ASP A 114 -8.59 12.80 2.48
N ASP A 115 -7.36 12.30 2.48
CA ASP A 115 -6.16 13.12 2.66
C ASP A 115 -5.97 14.09 1.48
N ASP A 116 -6.08 13.57 0.27
CA ASP A 116 -5.92 14.38 -0.94
C ASP A 116 -6.94 15.53 -0.97
N LYS A 117 -8.20 15.26 -0.60
CA LYS A 117 -9.25 16.29 -0.47
C LYS A 117 -8.90 17.38 0.56
N ARG A 118 -8.25 17.02 1.66
CA ARG A 118 -7.83 18.00 2.69
C ARG A 118 -6.76 18.94 2.16
N LEU A 119 -5.79 18.40 1.39
CA LEU A 119 -4.74 19.18 0.73
C LEU A 119 -5.32 20.07 -0.37
N LEU A 120 -6.17 19.51 -1.23
CA LEU A 120 -6.81 20.24 -2.33
C LEU A 120 -7.71 21.40 -1.84
N ALA A 121 -8.34 21.21 -0.68
CA ALA A 121 -9.16 22.25 -0.04
C ALA A 121 -8.34 23.30 0.74
N GLY A 122 -7.00 23.19 0.76
CA GLY A 122 -6.15 24.09 1.53
C GLY A 122 -6.30 24.00 3.06
N LYS A 123 -6.95 22.93 3.56
CA LYS A 123 -7.13 22.73 5.01
C LYS A 123 -5.83 22.40 5.72
N VAL A 124 -4.89 21.80 5.00
CA VAL A 124 -3.55 21.47 5.45
C VAL A 124 -2.57 21.65 4.28
N ASN A 125 -1.31 21.97 4.61
CA ASN A 125 -0.24 22.16 3.62
C ASN A 125 0.69 20.97 3.50
N VAL A 126 0.61 20.02 4.43
CA VAL A 126 1.38 18.79 4.45
C VAL A 126 0.61 17.72 5.22
N ILE A 127 0.69 16.51 4.74
CA ILE A 127 0.24 15.32 5.47
C ILE A 127 1.45 14.39 5.57
N GLU A 128 1.77 14.00 6.80
CA GLU A 128 2.76 12.97 7.09
C GLU A 128 2.10 11.89 7.92
N ARG A 129 2.22 10.65 7.49
CA ARG A 129 1.71 9.50 8.24
C ARG A 129 2.49 8.23 7.94
N ILE A 130 2.45 7.32 8.89
CA ILE A 130 2.99 5.97 8.72
C ILE A 130 1.88 5.07 8.19
N GLU A 131 2.17 4.38 7.09
CA GLU A 131 1.27 3.44 6.44
C GLU A 131 1.94 2.07 6.34
N LEU A 132 1.11 1.03 6.37
CA LEU A 132 1.55 -0.32 6.10
C LEU A 132 1.21 -0.68 4.66
N TRP A 133 2.22 -0.99 3.88
CA TRP A 133 2.09 -1.41 2.50
C TRP A 133 2.62 -2.82 2.33
N TRP A 134 2.05 -3.58 1.41
CA TRP A 134 2.61 -4.87 1.01
C TRP A 134 3.55 -4.66 -0.17
N ASP A 135 4.72 -5.29 -0.09
CA ASP A 135 5.66 -5.29 -1.20
C ASP A 135 5.18 -6.19 -2.36
N SER A 136 5.95 -6.26 -3.44
CA SER A 136 5.65 -7.13 -4.58
C SER A 136 5.61 -8.63 -4.22
N GLN A 137 6.15 -8.99 -3.05
CA GLN A 137 6.17 -10.34 -2.51
C GLN A 137 4.99 -10.62 -1.58
N GLY A 138 4.12 -9.63 -1.34
CA GLY A 138 3.02 -9.74 -0.40
C GLY A 138 3.45 -9.66 1.07
N ILE A 139 4.68 -9.21 1.33
CA ILE A 139 5.20 -9.02 2.68
C ILE A 139 4.87 -7.59 3.13
N PRO A 140 4.25 -7.40 4.30
CA PRO A 140 3.94 -6.07 4.81
C PRO A 140 5.23 -5.33 5.22
N ASP A 141 5.30 -4.07 4.84
CA ASP A 141 6.40 -3.18 5.20
C ASP A 141 5.88 -1.78 5.54
N TRP A 142 6.62 -1.06 6.37
CA TRP A 142 6.25 0.26 6.83
C TRP A 142 6.78 1.34 5.91
N PHE A 143 5.93 2.32 5.64
CA PHE A 143 6.29 3.52 4.88
C PHE A 143 5.85 4.77 5.61
N LEU A 144 6.74 5.76 5.66
CA LEU A 144 6.36 7.13 5.91
C LEU A 144 5.90 7.74 4.60
N VAL A 145 4.67 8.18 4.57
CA VAL A 145 4.06 8.86 3.42
C VAL A 145 4.00 10.34 3.73
N THR A 146 4.59 11.14 2.86
CA THR A 146 4.49 12.60 2.91
C THR A 146 3.75 13.07 1.68
N LYS A 147 2.68 13.86 1.87
CA LYS A 147 1.89 14.44 0.78
C LYS A 147 1.86 15.96 0.88
N LEU A 148 1.96 16.61 -0.28
CA LEU A 148 1.97 18.07 -0.43
C LEU A 148 0.99 18.47 -1.54
N PRO A 149 0.38 19.67 -1.47
CA PRO A 149 -0.36 20.23 -2.59
C PRO A 149 0.60 20.62 -3.72
N LEU A 150 0.18 20.39 -4.93
CA LEU A 150 0.89 20.77 -6.15
C LEU A 150 0.30 22.06 -6.71
N TYR A 151 1.14 23.05 -6.98
CA TYR A 151 0.72 24.37 -7.41
C TYR A 151 1.10 24.65 -8.87
N ASP A 152 0.26 25.40 -9.57
CA ASP A 152 0.62 26.00 -10.86
C ASP A 152 1.44 27.29 -10.66
N LYS A 153 1.89 27.87 -11.79
CA LYS A 153 2.62 29.17 -11.80
C LYS A 153 1.86 30.34 -11.17
N HIS A 154 0.55 30.24 -11.01
CA HIS A 154 -0.31 31.24 -10.37
C HIS A 154 -0.62 30.88 -8.90
N ARG A 155 0.09 29.92 -8.31
CA ARG A 155 -0.11 29.43 -6.94
C ARG A 155 -1.50 28.82 -6.68
N ARG A 156 -2.17 28.35 -7.71
CA ARG A 156 -3.44 27.62 -7.57
C ARG A 156 -3.14 26.14 -7.46
N VAL A 157 -3.77 25.47 -6.50
CA VAL A 157 -3.61 24.04 -6.32
C VAL A 157 -4.09 23.30 -7.57
N GLN A 158 -3.25 22.45 -8.14
CA GLN A 158 -3.52 21.65 -9.34
C GLN A 158 -3.58 20.15 -9.08
N GLY A 159 -3.17 19.73 -7.89
CA GLY A 159 -3.14 18.33 -7.53
C GLY A 159 -2.43 18.08 -6.21
N VAL A 160 -2.04 16.85 -6.01
CA VAL A 160 -1.29 16.37 -4.84
C VAL A 160 -0.07 15.61 -5.33
N MET A 161 1.07 15.83 -4.72
CA MET A 161 2.26 15.00 -4.88
C MET A 161 2.69 14.41 -3.55
N GLY A 162 3.41 13.32 -3.58
CA GLY A 162 3.92 12.73 -2.35
C GLY A 162 5.04 11.74 -2.57
N THR A 163 5.68 11.42 -1.46
CA THR A 163 6.70 10.39 -1.38
C THR A 163 6.31 9.33 -0.38
N LEU A 164 6.77 8.11 -0.66
CA LEU A 164 6.73 7.00 0.28
C LEU A 164 8.18 6.55 0.48
N ARG A 165 8.61 6.42 1.72
CA ARG A 165 9.94 5.88 2.06
C ARG A 165 9.87 5.03 3.31
N ARG A 166 10.83 4.15 3.49
CA ARG A 166 10.94 3.45 4.76
C ARG A 166 11.24 4.44 5.88
N PRO A 167 10.57 4.31 7.03
CA PRO A 167 10.88 5.15 8.18
C PRO A 167 12.29 4.86 8.68
N ASP A 168 12.98 5.90 9.12
CA ASP A 168 14.28 5.80 9.76
C ASP A 168 14.16 5.31 11.21
N GLU A 169 15.31 5.18 11.88
CA GLU A 169 15.39 4.66 13.25
C GLU A 169 14.69 5.58 14.28
N ALA A 170 14.79 6.89 14.10
CA ALA A 170 14.15 7.87 14.97
C ALA A 170 12.62 7.84 14.79
N GLU A 171 12.15 7.71 13.56
CA GLU A 171 10.72 7.58 13.24
C GLU A 171 10.14 6.25 13.74
N ARG A 172 10.91 5.17 13.69
CA ARG A 172 10.55 3.87 14.28
C ARG A 172 10.42 3.90 15.80
N SER A 173 11.05 4.87 16.46
CA SER A 173 10.91 5.07 17.90
C SER A 173 9.62 5.75 18.33
N LEU A 174 8.83 6.29 17.40
CA LEU A 174 7.56 6.93 17.73
C LEU A 174 6.57 5.96 18.39
N PRO A 175 5.84 6.40 19.44
CA PRO A 175 4.93 5.52 20.19
C PRO A 175 3.92 4.76 19.34
N VAL A 176 3.43 5.39 18.28
CA VAL A 176 2.49 4.78 17.33
C VAL A 176 3.09 3.60 16.58
N PHE A 177 4.38 3.71 16.25
CA PHE A 177 5.13 2.64 15.61
C PHE A 177 5.35 1.49 16.59
N GLN A 178 5.84 1.80 17.80
CA GLN A 178 6.18 0.80 18.81
C GLN A 178 5.00 -0.06 19.25
N THR A 179 3.77 0.46 19.20
CA THR A 179 2.60 -0.28 19.69
C THR A 179 2.28 -1.55 18.89
N VAL A 180 2.59 -1.58 17.60
CA VAL A 180 2.27 -2.72 16.72
C VAL A 180 3.46 -3.17 15.86
N ALA A 181 4.49 -2.34 15.70
CA ALA A 181 5.61 -2.59 14.80
C ALA A 181 6.33 -3.89 15.11
N GLN A 182 6.60 -4.16 16.40
CA GLN A 182 7.28 -5.40 16.80
C GLN A 182 6.46 -6.63 16.41
N ALA A 183 5.13 -6.61 16.59
CA ALA A 183 4.28 -7.71 16.21
C ALA A 183 4.22 -7.88 14.67
N VAL A 184 4.16 -6.77 13.92
CA VAL A 184 4.23 -6.79 12.44
C VAL A 184 5.56 -7.39 11.99
N GLU A 185 6.69 -7.01 12.60
CA GLU A 185 8.01 -7.56 12.25
C GLU A 185 8.12 -9.06 12.56
N ILE A 186 7.59 -9.53 13.70
CA ILE A 186 7.53 -10.95 14.03
C ILE A 186 6.69 -11.69 12.98
N ILE A 187 5.49 -11.20 12.66
CA ILE A 187 4.62 -11.81 11.65
C ILE A 187 5.33 -11.81 10.28
N ARG A 188 5.94 -10.71 9.87
CA ARG A 188 6.66 -10.59 8.60
C ARG A 188 7.81 -11.59 8.47
N ARG A 189 8.58 -11.79 9.53
CA ARG A 189 9.72 -12.72 9.55
C ARG A 189 9.30 -14.17 9.61
N ASP A 190 8.26 -14.47 10.38
CA ASP A 190 7.92 -15.83 10.78
C ASP A 190 6.56 -16.33 10.23
N PHE A 191 5.90 -15.61 9.29
CA PHE A 191 4.57 -15.98 8.78
C PHE A 191 4.50 -17.42 8.21
N ALA A 192 5.63 -17.89 7.65
CA ALA A 192 5.73 -19.23 7.07
C ALA A 192 5.84 -20.35 8.11
N LYS A 193 6.13 -20.01 9.37
CA LYS A 193 6.24 -20.95 10.48
C LYS A 193 4.88 -21.12 11.17
N PRO A 194 4.70 -22.21 11.97
CA PRO A 194 3.62 -22.28 12.95
C PRO A 194 3.73 -21.09 13.92
N LEU A 195 2.85 -20.10 13.76
CA LEU A 195 2.88 -18.86 14.54
C LEU A 195 1.54 -18.68 15.26
N LEU A 196 1.59 -18.70 16.59
CA LEU A 196 0.44 -18.39 17.45
C LEU A 196 0.44 -16.91 17.78
N ILE A 197 -0.69 -16.25 17.59
CA ILE A 197 -0.82 -14.80 17.89
C ILE A 197 -0.64 -14.50 19.38
N GLU A 198 -0.93 -15.46 20.24
CA GLU A 198 -0.66 -15.36 21.67
C GLU A 198 0.85 -15.24 21.97
N ASP A 199 1.67 -16.00 21.26
CA ASP A 199 3.13 -15.94 21.42
C ASP A 199 3.69 -14.64 20.85
N VAL A 200 3.13 -14.15 19.74
CA VAL A 200 3.44 -12.82 19.20
C VAL A 200 3.12 -11.74 20.25
N ALA A 201 1.97 -11.81 20.90
CA ALA A 201 1.58 -10.85 21.94
C ALA A 201 2.55 -10.89 23.11
N LYS A 202 2.87 -12.09 23.64
CA LYS A 202 3.86 -12.29 24.71
C LYS A 202 5.24 -11.70 24.34
N SER A 203 5.71 -11.97 23.13
CA SER A 203 6.99 -11.44 22.64
C SER A 203 7.01 -9.92 22.56
N CYS A 204 5.85 -9.27 22.44
CA CYS A 204 5.68 -7.83 22.46
C CYS A 204 5.39 -7.25 23.86
N GLY A 205 5.45 -8.05 24.91
CA GLY A 205 5.09 -7.62 26.27
C GLY A 205 3.62 -7.23 26.43
N GLN A 206 2.72 -7.83 25.63
CA GLN A 206 1.30 -7.49 25.59
C GLN A 206 0.43 -8.72 25.86
N SER A 207 -0.77 -8.48 26.41
CA SER A 207 -1.81 -9.51 26.37
C SER A 207 -2.39 -9.64 24.96
N LEU A 208 -2.94 -10.80 24.63
CA LEU A 208 -3.62 -11.04 23.36
C LEU A 208 -4.70 -9.97 23.09
N ARG A 209 -5.49 -9.63 24.10
CA ARG A 209 -6.55 -8.60 24.00
C ARG A 209 -5.98 -7.20 23.68
N GLN A 210 -4.84 -6.84 24.28
CA GLN A 210 -4.16 -5.57 23.98
C GLN A 210 -3.66 -5.55 22.54
N LEU A 211 -3.01 -6.62 22.08
CA LEU A 211 -2.52 -6.73 20.70
C LEU A 211 -3.68 -6.65 19.70
N GLN A 212 -4.76 -7.40 19.93
CA GLN A 212 -5.97 -7.35 19.08
C GLN A 212 -6.55 -5.93 18.98
N ARG A 213 -6.71 -5.24 20.13
CA ARG A 213 -7.22 -3.87 20.15
C ARG A 213 -6.30 -2.91 19.38
N ARG A 214 -4.98 -3.04 19.52
CA ARG A 214 -4.00 -2.20 18.84
C ARG A 214 -4.00 -2.45 17.33
N PHE A 215 -4.06 -3.71 16.89
CA PHE A 215 -4.19 -4.06 15.48
C PHE A 215 -5.51 -3.55 14.90
N GLN A 216 -6.61 -3.72 15.62
CA GLN A 216 -7.92 -3.18 15.21
C GLN A 216 -7.89 -1.66 15.08
N SER A 217 -7.20 -0.97 16.01
CA SER A 217 -7.04 0.48 15.97
C SER A 217 -6.13 0.94 14.84
N ALA A 218 -5.01 0.24 14.59
CA ALA A 218 -4.01 0.63 13.60
C ALA A 218 -4.39 0.20 12.18
N PHE A 219 -4.98 -0.98 12.02
CA PHE A 219 -5.20 -1.62 10.70
C PHE A 219 -6.65 -1.98 10.42
N GLY A 220 -7.55 -1.84 11.38
CA GLY A 220 -8.96 -2.24 11.25
C GLY A 220 -9.18 -3.75 11.13
N ILE A 221 -8.15 -4.57 11.33
CA ILE A 221 -8.20 -6.04 11.29
C ILE A 221 -7.51 -6.63 12.53
N THR A 222 -7.78 -7.90 12.80
CA THR A 222 -7.11 -8.63 13.87
C THR A 222 -5.68 -9.05 13.47
N PRO A 223 -4.77 -9.33 14.43
CA PRO A 223 -3.45 -9.89 14.11
C PRO A 223 -3.51 -11.21 13.36
N GLN A 224 -4.52 -12.04 13.64
CA GLN A 224 -4.75 -13.31 12.93
C GLN A 224 -5.13 -13.08 11.46
N GLU A 225 -6.02 -12.14 11.19
CA GLU A 225 -6.38 -11.76 9.82
C GLU A 225 -5.19 -11.16 9.07
N PHE A 226 -4.35 -10.40 9.78
CA PHE A 226 -3.11 -9.86 9.23
C PHE A 226 -2.14 -10.96 8.81
N LEU A 227 -1.89 -11.96 9.70
CA LEU A 227 -1.06 -13.13 9.40
C LEU A 227 -1.61 -13.90 8.19
N LEU A 228 -2.90 -14.21 8.17
CA LEU A 228 -3.53 -14.93 7.07
C LEU A 228 -3.47 -14.14 5.75
N LYS A 229 -3.60 -12.82 5.78
CA LYS A 229 -3.44 -11.97 4.61
C LYS A 229 -2.00 -12.04 4.08
N THR A 230 -1.01 -11.96 4.95
CA THR A 230 0.41 -12.08 4.60
C THR A 230 0.69 -13.43 3.92
N ARG A 231 0.18 -14.53 4.49
CA ARG A 231 0.31 -15.88 3.92
C ARG A 231 -0.32 -16.02 2.53
N VAL A 232 -1.52 -15.48 2.34
CA VAL A 232 -2.22 -15.53 1.04
C VAL A 232 -1.46 -14.73 -0.01
N LEU A 233 -0.96 -13.54 0.32
CA LEU A 233 -0.20 -12.70 -0.61
C LEU A 233 1.14 -13.35 -1.01
N ALA A 234 1.82 -14.00 -0.05
CA ALA A 234 3.01 -14.80 -0.35
C ALA A 234 2.68 -16.00 -1.27
N ALA A 235 1.54 -16.65 -1.05
CA ALA A 235 1.08 -17.75 -1.91
C ALA A 235 0.72 -17.29 -3.33
N VAL A 236 0.15 -16.09 -3.50
CA VAL A 236 -0.10 -15.49 -4.82
C VAL A 236 1.19 -15.41 -5.62
N ARG A 237 2.26 -14.92 -5.02
CA ARG A 237 3.58 -14.85 -5.66
C ARG A 237 4.06 -16.23 -6.10
N LEU A 238 4.01 -17.23 -5.20
CA LEU A 238 4.45 -18.60 -5.54
C LEU A 238 3.60 -19.21 -6.64
N LEU A 239 2.31 -18.91 -6.72
CA LEU A 239 1.44 -19.35 -7.82
C LEU A 239 1.84 -18.73 -9.15
N GLU A 240 2.30 -17.47 -9.17
CA GLU A 240 2.69 -16.74 -10.38
C GLU A 240 4.12 -17.08 -10.83
N GLU A 241 5.04 -17.28 -9.90
CA GLU A 241 6.47 -17.41 -10.19
C GLU A 241 6.96 -18.86 -10.25
N THR A 242 6.15 -19.85 -9.81
CA THR A 242 6.58 -21.24 -9.69
C THR A 242 5.53 -22.25 -10.19
N THR A 243 5.98 -23.47 -10.45
CA THR A 243 5.12 -24.62 -10.77
C THR A 243 4.75 -25.47 -9.55
N LEU A 244 5.01 -24.98 -8.33
CA LEU A 244 4.73 -25.71 -7.10
C LEU A 244 3.25 -26.08 -6.98
N SER A 245 2.97 -27.29 -6.46
CA SER A 245 1.61 -27.75 -6.16
C SER A 245 0.98 -26.90 -5.04
N ALA A 246 -0.35 -26.92 -4.95
CA ALA A 246 -1.07 -26.26 -3.87
C ALA A 246 -0.62 -26.73 -2.48
N SER A 247 -0.29 -28.00 -2.32
CA SER A 247 0.22 -28.55 -1.05
C SER A 247 1.60 -28.01 -0.69
N GLN A 248 2.50 -27.90 -1.68
CA GLN A 248 3.83 -27.31 -1.47
C GLN A 248 3.75 -25.83 -1.13
N ILE A 249 2.89 -25.08 -1.83
CA ILE A 249 2.65 -23.66 -1.53
C ILE A 249 2.05 -23.48 -0.14
N ALA A 250 1.07 -24.30 0.24
CA ALA A 250 0.47 -24.29 1.56
C ALA A 250 1.54 -24.45 2.65
N ALA A 251 2.42 -25.44 2.51
CA ALA A 251 3.52 -25.69 3.45
C ALA A 251 4.49 -24.50 3.51
N GLN A 252 4.90 -23.96 2.36
CA GLN A 252 5.84 -22.82 2.32
C GLN A 252 5.25 -21.53 2.86
N CYS A 253 3.93 -21.37 2.82
CA CYS A 253 3.24 -20.19 3.35
C CYS A 253 2.71 -20.38 4.79
N GLY A 254 3.03 -21.49 5.44
CA GLY A 254 2.68 -21.74 6.84
C GLY A 254 1.22 -22.10 7.08
N PHE A 255 0.49 -22.59 6.06
CA PHE A 255 -0.82 -23.19 6.24
C PHE A 255 -0.69 -24.61 6.77
N VAL A 256 -1.68 -25.03 7.56
CA VAL A 256 -1.69 -26.39 8.16
C VAL A 256 -1.74 -27.45 7.06
N ASP A 257 -2.55 -27.21 6.03
CA ASP A 257 -2.73 -28.11 4.89
C ASP A 257 -3.25 -27.37 3.64
N ALA A 258 -3.32 -28.06 2.52
CA ALA A 258 -3.79 -27.53 1.24
C ALA A 258 -5.28 -27.15 1.26
N SER A 259 -6.10 -27.79 2.10
CA SER A 259 -7.52 -27.49 2.23
C SER A 259 -7.72 -26.14 2.92
N SER A 260 -7.05 -25.92 4.06
CA SER A 260 -7.02 -24.65 4.78
C SER A 260 -6.50 -23.53 3.89
N PHE A 261 -5.40 -23.77 3.17
CA PHE A 261 -4.87 -22.82 2.19
C PHE A 261 -5.92 -22.45 1.14
N THR A 262 -6.53 -23.43 0.50
CA THR A 262 -7.53 -23.22 -0.57
C THR A 262 -8.72 -22.43 -0.06
N GLN A 263 -9.21 -22.73 1.14
CA GLN A 263 -10.33 -22.03 1.77
C GLN A 263 -9.97 -20.55 2.03
N HIS A 264 -8.83 -20.29 2.65
CA HIS A 264 -8.38 -18.92 2.96
C HIS A 264 -8.04 -18.13 1.72
N PHE A 265 -7.44 -18.76 0.72
CA PHE A 265 -7.14 -18.16 -0.57
C PHE A 265 -8.43 -17.76 -1.30
N ARG A 266 -9.39 -18.72 -1.44
CA ARG A 266 -10.67 -18.43 -2.09
C ARG A 266 -11.47 -17.33 -1.40
N LYS A 267 -11.47 -17.32 -0.08
CA LYS A 267 -12.13 -16.27 0.70
C LYS A 267 -11.58 -14.88 0.39
N ARG A 268 -10.28 -14.76 0.07
CA ARG A 268 -9.61 -13.46 -0.14
C ARG A 268 -9.45 -13.08 -1.60
N MET A 269 -9.28 -14.07 -2.48
CA MET A 269 -9.02 -13.83 -3.90
C MET A 269 -10.26 -14.03 -4.77
N GLY A 270 -11.36 -14.53 -4.21
CA GLY A 270 -12.61 -14.82 -4.93
C GLY A 270 -12.60 -16.14 -5.71
N GLU A 271 -11.44 -16.75 -5.92
CA GLU A 271 -11.25 -17.97 -6.71
C GLU A 271 -10.26 -18.93 -6.06
N SER A 272 -10.21 -20.19 -6.54
CA SER A 272 -9.27 -21.19 -6.02
C SER A 272 -7.83 -20.92 -6.51
N PRO A 273 -6.80 -21.40 -5.79
CA PRO A 273 -5.40 -21.29 -6.23
C PRO A 273 -5.16 -21.84 -7.63
N ALA A 274 -5.80 -22.95 -7.99
CA ALA A 274 -5.68 -23.56 -9.31
C ALA A 274 -6.33 -22.71 -10.41
N ALA A 275 -7.52 -22.13 -10.14
CA ALA A 275 -8.16 -21.20 -11.06
C ALA A 275 -7.33 -19.92 -11.24
N TYR A 276 -6.80 -19.40 -10.14
CA TYR A 276 -5.93 -18.21 -10.15
C TYR A 276 -4.72 -18.41 -11.06
N ARG A 277 -4.00 -19.55 -10.90
CA ARG A 277 -2.83 -19.88 -11.74
C ARG A 277 -3.22 -19.98 -13.22
N ARG A 278 -4.27 -20.72 -13.54
CA ARG A 278 -4.69 -20.95 -14.94
C ARG A 278 -5.04 -19.67 -15.68
N LEU A 279 -5.55 -18.64 -14.98
CA LEU A 279 -5.99 -17.38 -15.59
C LEU A 279 -4.85 -16.36 -15.72
N ARG A 280 -3.69 -16.57 -15.09
CA ARG A 280 -2.65 -15.55 -14.98
C ARG A 280 -1.23 -16.01 -15.29
N VAL A 281 -1.03 -17.28 -15.46
CA VAL A 281 0.19 -17.94 -15.93
C VAL A 281 -0.10 -18.77 -17.18
#